data_a8ccdf735a12862aa68cf8fc3f8fb3c8
#
_entry.id   a8ccdf735a12862aa68cf8fc3f8fb3c8
#
_cell.length_a   1.000
_cell.length_b   1.000
_cell.length_c   1.000
_cell.angle_alpha   90.00
_cell.angle_beta   90.00
_cell.angle_gamma   90.00
#
_symmetry.space_group_name_H-M   'P 1'
#
loop_
_entity.id
_entity.type
_entity.pdbx_description
1 polymer ?
#
loop_
_entity_poly.entity_id
_entity_poly.type
_entity_poly.pdbx_seq_one_letter_code
_entity_poly.pdbx_strand_id
1 'polypeptide(L)'
;MAQKETNMEDARAKTASEVDTNILSLREGVASYLHDADPEETQEWMDSLDGLLEESDPERARYLMLRLIERANAKRVPLPALSSTDLVNTIPTKLEPEFPGDEQIEKRYRRWMRWNAAVMVHRAQRPGIGVGGHISTYASAAALYEVGYNHFFKGKDAPQGGDQVFFQGHASPGMYARAFMEGRLSEDDMDGFRQEHSREQGGLPSYPHPHGMPKFWEFPTVSMGLGPMNAIYQARFNKYLQDRGIKDTDQQHVWAFLGDGEMDEPESRGLIQMASLYGLDNLTFVINCNLQRLDGPVRGNGQIVQELESFFVGAGWNVIKVVWGREWDELLEKDEDGALVHIMNTTKDGDYQTFKANDGAYVREHFFGRDERTKKLVEDMTDEEIWNLRRGGHDYRKVYAAYKRALDTKGKPTVILAHTVKGYGLGHNFEGRNATHQMKKLALEDLKLFRDKQQIPISDEELEKDPFMPPYYHPGEDAEEIKYLKKRREELGGYLPERRQDYSPVELPEFEKTFKALFKDSGKQEVASTMALVRTFK
;
A
#
# COMPACT_ATOMS: atom_id res chain seq x y z
N MET A 1 39.54 16.33 43.00
CA MET A 1 39.33 16.23 41.56
C MET A 1 38.31 15.14 41.19
N ALA A 2 38.40 13.92 41.73
CA ALA A 2 37.46 12.83 41.42
C ALA A 2 35.97 13.09 41.74
N GLN A 3 35.64 13.85 42.77
CA GLN A 3 34.27 14.17 43.17
C GLN A 3 33.62 15.24 42.28
N LYS A 4 34.41 16.01 41.51
CA LYS A 4 33.88 16.99 40.50
C LYS A 4 33.64 16.33 39.14
N GLU A 5 34.36 15.25 38.82
CA GLU A 5 34.15 14.50 37.57
C GLU A 5 32.88 13.65 37.65
N THR A 6 32.62 13.00 38.81
CA THR A 6 31.41 12.20 39.04
C THR A 6 30.12 13.07 38.95
N ASN A 7 30.17 14.29 39.50
CA ASN A 7 29.04 15.23 39.38
C ASN A 7 28.83 15.81 37.97
N MET A 8 29.86 15.84 37.11
CA MET A 8 29.76 16.25 35.73
C MET A 8 29.27 15.13 34.82
N GLU A 9 29.59 13.87 35.13
CA GLU A 9 29.04 12.72 34.40
C GLU A 9 27.56 12.49 34.73
N ASP A 10 27.16 12.59 36.00
CA ASP A 10 25.75 12.56 36.41
C ASP A 10 24.92 13.72 35.86
N ALA A 11 25.51 14.92 35.76
CA ALA A 11 24.85 16.05 35.09
C ALA A 11 24.76 15.88 33.56
N ARG A 12 25.77 15.25 32.93
CA ARG A 12 25.73 14.90 31.50
C ARG A 12 24.76 13.76 31.20
N ALA A 13 24.68 12.75 32.08
CA ALA A 13 23.69 11.68 31.97
C ALA A 13 22.25 12.17 32.12
N LYS A 14 22.01 13.11 33.06
CA LYS A 14 20.69 13.77 33.18
C LYS A 14 20.35 14.66 32.00
N THR A 15 21.30 15.44 31.45
CA THR A 15 21.07 16.26 30.26
C THR A 15 20.94 15.43 28.97
N ALA A 16 21.61 14.29 28.86
CA ALA A 16 21.43 13.38 27.73
C ALA A 16 20.06 12.67 27.76
N SER A 17 19.56 12.32 28.94
CA SER A 17 18.19 11.81 29.14
C SER A 17 17.11 12.88 28.85
N GLU A 18 17.38 14.14 29.13
CA GLU A 18 16.46 15.27 28.83
C GLU A 18 16.49 15.73 27.35
N VAL A 19 17.59 15.49 26.62
CA VAL A 19 17.73 15.93 25.22
C VAL A 19 17.07 14.95 24.24
N ASP A 20 16.90 13.68 24.60
CA ASP A 20 16.24 12.68 23.74
C ASP A 20 14.71 12.77 23.76
N THR A 21 14.15 13.62 24.62
CA THR A 21 12.71 13.86 24.78
C THR A 21 12.14 14.98 23.90
N ASN A 22 12.95 15.67 23.11
CA ASN A 22 12.48 16.80 22.27
C ASN A 22 11.89 16.40 20.90
N ILE A 23 11.82 15.12 20.56
CA ILE A 23 11.01 14.62 19.42
C ILE A 23 9.71 14.07 20.01
N LEU A 24 8.86 14.99 20.43
CA LEU A 24 7.56 14.68 20.99
C LEU A 24 6.60 14.18 19.89
N SER A 25 6.36 12.89 19.89
CA SER A 25 5.13 12.38 19.33
C SER A 25 4.02 12.49 20.39
N LEU A 26 2.78 12.68 20.00
CA LEU A 26 1.61 12.59 20.90
C LEU A 26 1.56 11.28 21.71
N ARG A 27 2.35 10.30 21.32
CA ARG A 27 2.45 8.95 21.83
C ARG A 27 2.97 8.82 23.25
N GLU A 28 3.60 9.86 23.78
CA GLU A 28 4.30 9.81 25.07
C GLU A 28 3.75 10.85 26.06
N GLY A 29 2.47 11.26 25.88
CA GLY A 29 1.87 12.24 26.75
C GLY A 29 2.55 13.60 26.68
N VAL A 30 2.38 14.32 25.56
CA VAL A 30 2.98 15.65 25.31
C VAL A 30 2.78 16.61 26.50
N ALA A 31 1.64 16.48 27.20
CA ALA A 31 1.34 17.30 28.38
C ALA A 31 2.28 17.00 29.56
N SER A 32 2.90 15.81 29.64
CA SER A 32 3.76 15.42 30.76
C SER A 32 5.06 16.24 30.91
N TYR A 33 5.42 17.01 29.89
CA TYR A 33 6.57 17.94 29.95
C TYR A 33 6.20 19.32 30.47
N LEU A 34 4.91 19.63 30.53
CA LEU A 34 4.42 20.89 31.06
C LEU A 34 4.05 20.65 32.53
N HIS A 35 4.42 21.62 33.37
CA HIS A 35 3.96 21.60 34.75
C HIS A 35 2.45 21.86 34.75
N ASP A 36 1.67 20.89 35.25
CA ASP A 36 0.24 21.09 35.46
C ASP A 36 0.05 21.97 36.72
N ALA A 37 -0.40 23.17 36.48
CA ALA A 37 -0.58 24.16 37.56
C ALA A 37 -1.92 23.95 38.30
N ASP A 38 -2.86 23.24 37.69
CA ASP A 38 -4.19 22.96 38.26
C ASP A 38 -4.72 21.58 37.77
N PRO A 39 -4.32 20.50 38.47
CA PRO A 39 -4.74 19.16 38.09
C PRO A 39 -6.26 18.92 38.19
N GLU A 40 -6.97 19.66 39.08
CA GLU A 40 -8.41 19.53 39.23
C GLU A 40 -9.13 20.12 38.00
N GLU A 41 -8.74 21.32 37.54
CA GLU A 41 -9.26 21.92 36.30
C GLU A 41 -8.93 21.06 35.08
N THR A 42 -7.72 20.47 35.02
CA THR A 42 -7.34 19.54 33.95
C THR A 42 -8.26 18.35 33.89
N GLN A 43 -8.57 17.75 35.06
CA GLN A 43 -9.47 16.58 35.11
C GLN A 43 -10.90 16.96 34.69
N GLU A 44 -11.41 18.13 35.07
CA GLU A 44 -12.73 18.61 34.63
C GLU A 44 -12.83 18.73 33.10
N TRP A 45 -11.76 19.18 32.43
CA TRP A 45 -11.72 19.25 30.97
C TRP A 45 -11.71 17.83 30.34
N MET A 46 -10.99 16.89 30.94
CA MET A 46 -10.95 15.49 30.46
C MET A 46 -12.33 14.83 30.64
N ASP A 47 -12.96 14.97 31.83
CA ASP A 47 -14.30 14.42 32.10
C ASP A 47 -15.36 15.02 31.16
N SER A 48 -15.22 16.31 30.80
CA SER A 48 -16.10 16.98 29.83
C SER A 48 -15.96 16.41 28.43
N LEU A 49 -14.75 16.05 28.01
CA LEU A 49 -14.49 15.40 26.73
C LEU A 49 -15.05 13.97 26.73
N ASP A 50 -14.83 13.23 27.80
CA ASP A 50 -15.33 11.86 27.95
C ASP A 50 -16.86 11.84 27.92
N GLY A 51 -17.54 12.71 28.67
CA GLY A 51 -18.99 12.88 28.58
C GLY A 51 -19.49 13.23 27.18
N LEU A 52 -18.74 14.06 26.43
CA LEU A 52 -19.08 14.34 25.04
C LEU A 52 -18.95 13.12 24.13
N LEU A 53 -17.93 12.27 24.35
CA LEU A 53 -17.72 11.03 23.59
C LEU A 53 -18.75 9.96 23.90
N GLU A 54 -19.27 9.92 25.14
CA GLU A 54 -20.36 9.01 25.55
C GLU A 54 -21.72 9.43 24.98
N GLU A 55 -22.03 10.72 24.98
CA GLU A 55 -23.35 11.25 24.58
C GLU A 55 -23.48 11.58 23.09
N SER A 56 -22.35 11.76 22.39
CA SER A 56 -22.30 12.28 21.03
C SER A 56 -21.46 11.40 20.10
N ASP A 57 -21.69 11.60 18.81
CA ASP A 57 -20.91 11.03 17.73
C ASP A 57 -19.43 11.53 17.79
N PRO A 58 -18.43 10.68 17.56
CA PRO A 58 -17.02 11.04 17.49
C PRO A 58 -16.70 12.21 16.54
N GLU A 59 -17.50 12.44 15.49
CA GLU A 59 -17.35 13.59 14.61
C GLU A 59 -17.65 14.92 15.34
N ARG A 60 -18.57 14.91 16.30
CA ARG A 60 -18.87 16.08 17.13
C ARG A 60 -17.70 16.40 18.05
N ALA A 61 -17.11 15.41 18.71
CA ALA A 61 -15.92 15.57 19.53
C ALA A 61 -14.75 16.11 18.70
N ARG A 62 -14.51 15.54 17.52
CA ARG A 62 -13.50 16.02 16.57
C ARG A 62 -13.73 17.48 16.16
N TYR A 63 -14.96 17.87 15.87
CA TYR A 63 -15.29 19.25 15.53
C TYR A 63 -14.96 20.18 16.69
N LEU A 64 -15.33 19.83 17.92
CA LEU A 64 -15.05 20.65 19.10
C LEU A 64 -13.55 20.80 19.32
N MET A 65 -12.79 19.71 19.25
CA MET A 65 -11.32 19.74 19.38
C MET A 65 -10.67 20.67 18.35
N LEU A 66 -11.10 20.60 17.09
CA LEU A 66 -10.62 21.50 16.04
C LEU A 66 -10.94 22.97 16.35
N ARG A 67 -12.14 23.26 16.88
CA ARG A 67 -12.52 24.62 17.30
C ARG A 67 -11.69 25.12 18.48
N LEU A 68 -11.33 24.26 19.42
CA LEU A 68 -10.43 24.60 20.52
C LEU A 68 -9.02 24.92 19.99
N ILE A 69 -8.49 24.14 19.08
CA ILE A 69 -7.21 24.38 18.41
C ILE A 69 -7.24 25.72 17.65
N GLU A 70 -8.28 26.00 16.87
CA GLU A 70 -8.47 27.29 16.20
C GLU A 70 -8.49 28.45 17.21
N ARG A 71 -9.17 28.27 18.33
CA ARG A 71 -9.24 29.28 19.38
C ARG A 71 -7.89 29.51 20.04
N ALA A 72 -7.14 28.45 20.34
CA ALA A 72 -5.79 28.53 20.88
C ALA A 72 -4.86 29.29 19.92
N ASN A 73 -4.89 28.96 18.62
CA ASN A 73 -4.14 29.66 17.58
C ASN A 73 -4.49 31.16 17.51
N ALA A 74 -5.78 31.49 17.55
CA ALA A 74 -6.25 32.88 17.56
C ALA A 74 -5.77 33.66 18.82
N LYS A 75 -5.55 32.97 19.93
CA LYS A 75 -4.98 33.52 21.17
C LYS A 75 -3.46 33.43 21.24
N ARG A 76 -2.80 32.94 20.16
CA ARG A 76 -1.35 32.76 20.04
C ARG A 76 -0.76 31.85 21.12
N VAL A 77 -1.53 30.85 21.55
CA VAL A 77 -1.00 29.76 22.39
C VAL A 77 -0.13 28.86 21.49
N PRO A 78 1.16 28.69 21.80
CA PRO A 78 2.01 27.81 21.02
C PRO A 78 1.54 26.35 21.20
N LEU A 79 1.14 25.73 20.10
CA LEU A 79 0.77 24.31 20.08
C LEU A 79 1.91 23.49 19.48
N PRO A 80 2.17 22.29 20.00
CA PRO A 80 3.13 21.38 19.38
C PRO A 80 2.67 21.00 17.98
N ALA A 81 3.60 20.81 17.05
CA ALA A 81 3.30 20.30 15.72
C ALA A 81 2.95 18.82 15.82
N LEU A 82 1.70 18.48 15.49
CA LEU A 82 1.24 17.10 15.44
C LEU A 82 1.57 16.52 14.07
N SER A 83 2.67 15.80 13.96
CA SER A 83 3.15 15.24 12.68
C SER A 83 2.70 13.79 12.43
N SER A 84 2.36 13.04 13.46
CA SER A 84 1.85 11.68 13.36
C SER A 84 0.87 11.38 14.50
N THR A 85 0.01 10.41 14.29
CA THR A 85 -0.95 9.91 15.30
C THR A 85 -0.56 8.50 15.74
N ASP A 86 -1.26 7.92 16.72
CA ASP A 86 -0.99 6.56 17.19
C ASP A 86 -0.99 5.54 16.07
N LEU A 87 -0.24 4.44 16.24
CA LEU A 87 -0.16 3.36 15.28
C LEU A 87 -1.41 2.47 15.33
N VAL A 88 -2.55 3.09 15.07
CA VAL A 88 -3.87 2.47 14.97
C VAL A 88 -4.55 2.83 13.65
N ASN A 89 -5.68 2.18 13.36
CA ASN A 89 -6.45 2.50 12.17
C ASN A 89 -7.04 3.91 12.25
N THR A 90 -6.98 4.65 11.15
CA THR A 90 -7.55 6.01 11.09
C THR A 90 -9.08 6.00 11.16
N ILE A 91 -9.72 4.95 10.64
CA ILE A 91 -11.16 4.80 10.68
C ILE A 91 -11.52 3.94 11.89
N PRO A 92 -12.23 4.48 12.89
CA PRO A 92 -12.72 3.69 14.02
C PRO A 92 -13.70 2.61 13.54
N THR A 93 -13.73 1.46 14.22
CA THR A 93 -14.59 0.32 13.86
C THR A 93 -16.07 0.70 13.74
N LYS A 94 -16.56 1.58 14.60
CA LYS A 94 -17.94 2.08 14.59
C LYS A 94 -18.30 2.91 13.34
N LEU A 95 -17.30 3.44 12.63
CA LEU A 95 -17.46 4.25 11.41
C LEU A 95 -17.12 3.48 10.13
N GLU A 96 -16.81 2.20 10.24
CA GLU A 96 -16.56 1.37 9.07
C GLU A 96 -17.87 1.07 8.34
N PRO A 97 -17.94 1.28 7.02
CA PRO A 97 -19.11 0.89 6.24
C PRO A 97 -19.24 -0.63 6.18
N GLU A 98 -20.47 -1.11 6.04
CA GLU A 98 -20.73 -2.53 5.80
C GLU A 98 -20.02 -2.99 4.50
N PHE A 99 -19.38 -4.15 4.56
CA PHE A 99 -18.73 -4.73 3.40
C PHE A 99 -19.78 -5.37 2.48
N PRO A 100 -19.90 -4.91 1.22
CA PRO A 100 -21.00 -5.34 0.34
C PRO A 100 -20.73 -6.66 -0.39
N GLY A 101 -19.54 -7.23 -0.27
CA GLY A 101 -19.13 -8.45 -0.98
C GLY A 101 -19.40 -9.73 -0.23
N ASP A 102 -19.33 -10.86 -0.95
CA ASP A 102 -19.31 -12.18 -0.32
C ASP A 102 -17.89 -12.53 0.14
N GLU A 103 -17.66 -12.42 1.45
CA GLU A 103 -16.34 -12.66 2.04
C GLU A 103 -15.81 -14.07 1.78
N GLN A 104 -16.66 -15.07 1.72
CA GLN A 104 -16.22 -16.46 1.57
C GLN A 104 -15.83 -16.75 0.12
N ILE A 105 -16.62 -16.29 -0.83
CA ILE A 105 -16.30 -16.37 -2.25
C ILE A 105 -15.01 -15.62 -2.55
N GLU A 106 -14.91 -14.37 -2.11
CA GLU A 106 -13.72 -13.53 -2.35
C GLU A 106 -12.46 -14.09 -1.70
N LYS A 107 -12.58 -14.72 -0.53
CA LYS A 107 -11.47 -15.39 0.14
C LYS A 107 -10.98 -16.61 -0.64
N ARG A 108 -11.89 -17.42 -1.23
CA ARG A 108 -11.53 -18.61 -2.01
C ARG A 108 -10.72 -18.24 -3.26
N TYR A 109 -11.27 -17.43 -4.15
CA TYR A 109 -10.55 -17.15 -5.40
C TYR A 109 -9.28 -16.28 -5.18
N ARG A 110 -9.21 -15.45 -4.15
CA ARG A 110 -7.98 -14.74 -3.78
C ARG A 110 -6.85 -15.70 -3.39
N ARG A 111 -7.17 -16.86 -2.77
CA ARG A 111 -6.22 -17.94 -2.52
C ARG A 111 -5.74 -18.55 -3.83
N TRP A 112 -6.64 -18.80 -4.77
CA TRP A 112 -6.31 -19.34 -6.08
C TRP A 112 -5.44 -18.38 -6.90
N MET A 113 -5.70 -17.11 -6.84
CA MET A 113 -4.84 -16.09 -7.46
C MET A 113 -3.45 -16.06 -6.86
N ARG A 114 -3.32 -16.16 -5.52
CA ARG A 114 -1.99 -16.29 -4.89
C ARG A 114 -1.26 -17.54 -5.35
N TRP A 115 -1.96 -18.68 -5.42
CA TRP A 115 -1.41 -19.91 -5.94
C TRP A 115 -0.88 -19.73 -7.37
N ASN A 116 -1.72 -19.28 -8.29
CA ASN A 116 -1.36 -19.12 -9.69
C ASN A 116 -0.23 -18.12 -9.90
N ALA A 117 -0.22 -17.00 -9.18
CA ALA A 117 0.86 -16.02 -9.23
C ALA A 117 2.19 -16.61 -8.75
N ALA A 118 2.19 -17.36 -7.65
CA ALA A 118 3.38 -18.00 -7.12
C ALA A 118 3.87 -19.13 -8.03
N VAL A 119 2.97 -19.96 -8.52
CA VAL A 119 3.27 -21.05 -9.46
C VAL A 119 3.86 -20.51 -10.75
N MET A 120 3.31 -19.44 -11.33
CA MET A 120 3.84 -18.81 -12.53
C MET A 120 5.33 -18.41 -12.35
N VAL A 121 5.64 -17.71 -11.26
CA VAL A 121 7.02 -17.31 -10.97
C VAL A 121 7.91 -18.52 -10.68
N HIS A 122 7.39 -19.54 -9.99
CA HIS A 122 8.12 -20.77 -9.70
C HIS A 122 8.44 -21.55 -10.99
N ARG A 123 7.46 -21.75 -11.88
CA ARG A 123 7.64 -22.40 -13.18
C ARG A 123 8.64 -21.68 -14.08
N ALA A 124 8.72 -20.36 -13.94
CA ALA A 124 9.72 -19.54 -14.63
C ALA A 124 11.18 -19.79 -14.18
N GLN A 125 11.39 -20.55 -13.08
CA GLN A 125 12.72 -20.98 -12.61
C GLN A 125 13.08 -22.40 -13.04
N ARG A 126 12.29 -23.06 -13.92
CA ARG A 126 12.57 -24.41 -14.41
C ARG A 126 13.92 -24.49 -15.16
N PRO A 127 14.55 -25.66 -15.22
CA PRO A 127 15.80 -25.85 -15.94
C PRO A 127 15.72 -25.33 -17.39
N GLY A 128 16.72 -24.58 -17.81
CA GLY A 128 16.81 -23.99 -19.15
C GLY A 128 16.14 -22.61 -19.30
N ILE A 129 15.37 -22.15 -18.31
CA ILE A 129 14.70 -20.83 -18.31
C ILE A 129 15.34 -19.91 -17.27
N GLY A 130 15.00 -20.02 -16.00
CA GLY A 130 15.67 -19.29 -14.91
C GLY A 130 15.58 -17.77 -14.96
N VAL A 131 14.45 -17.19 -15.41
CA VAL A 131 14.32 -15.74 -15.69
C VAL A 131 14.02 -14.88 -14.47
N GLY A 132 13.92 -15.44 -13.28
CA GLY A 132 13.64 -14.69 -12.05
C GLY A 132 12.16 -14.33 -11.90
N GLY A 133 11.88 -13.29 -11.12
CA GLY A 133 10.53 -12.83 -10.79
C GLY A 133 10.36 -12.55 -9.30
N HIS A 134 9.19 -12.06 -8.91
CA HIS A 134 8.84 -11.72 -7.53
C HIS A 134 7.48 -12.31 -7.17
N ILE A 135 7.39 -13.09 -6.08
CA ILE A 135 6.13 -13.67 -5.58
C ILE A 135 5.63 -12.99 -4.31
N SER A 136 6.54 -12.46 -3.50
CA SER A 136 6.26 -11.98 -2.16
C SER A 136 5.51 -10.65 -2.11
N THR A 137 5.68 -9.77 -3.10
CA THR A 137 5.03 -8.46 -3.13
C THR A 137 3.53 -8.60 -3.40
N TYR A 138 3.13 -9.38 -4.41
CA TYR A 138 1.70 -9.63 -4.63
C TYR A 138 1.08 -10.40 -3.46
N ALA A 139 1.79 -11.38 -2.91
CA ALA A 139 1.30 -12.13 -1.76
C ALA A 139 0.91 -11.21 -0.59
N SER A 140 1.71 -10.16 -0.33
CA SER A 140 1.40 -9.15 0.68
C SER A 140 0.25 -8.22 0.29
N ALA A 141 0.15 -7.84 -0.99
CA ALA A 141 -0.80 -6.85 -1.48
C ALA A 141 -2.11 -7.42 -2.03
N ALA A 142 -2.29 -8.75 -2.04
CA ALA A 142 -3.43 -9.38 -2.71
C ALA A 142 -4.80 -8.85 -2.25
N ALA A 143 -4.99 -8.60 -0.94
CA ALA A 143 -6.25 -8.04 -0.46
C ALA A 143 -6.46 -6.59 -0.95
N LEU A 144 -5.39 -5.79 -1.05
CA LEU A 144 -5.45 -4.41 -1.55
C LEU A 144 -5.94 -4.39 -3.01
N TYR A 145 -5.40 -5.26 -3.86
CA TYR A 145 -5.82 -5.33 -5.26
C TYR A 145 -7.22 -5.91 -5.43
N GLU A 146 -7.53 -7.01 -4.74
CA GLU A 146 -8.80 -7.70 -4.94
C GLU A 146 -10.00 -6.88 -4.46
N VAL A 147 -9.88 -6.14 -3.35
CA VAL A 147 -10.91 -5.19 -2.92
C VAL A 147 -11.11 -4.08 -3.97
N GLY A 148 -10.02 -3.59 -4.55
CA GLY A 148 -10.07 -2.62 -5.64
C GLY A 148 -10.81 -3.16 -6.86
N TYR A 149 -10.43 -4.33 -7.34
CA TYR A 149 -11.05 -4.98 -8.50
C TYR A 149 -12.53 -5.31 -8.32
N ASN A 150 -12.92 -5.70 -7.12
CA ASN A 150 -14.29 -6.18 -6.89
C ASN A 150 -15.27 -5.05 -6.55
N HIS A 151 -14.78 -3.91 -6.04
CA HIS A 151 -15.67 -2.91 -5.45
C HIS A 151 -15.41 -1.47 -5.91
N PHE A 152 -14.26 -1.17 -6.51
CA PHE A 152 -13.88 0.22 -6.77
C PHE A 152 -13.41 0.52 -8.18
N PHE A 153 -12.46 -0.26 -8.74
CA PHE A 153 -11.83 0.10 -10.01
C PHE A 153 -12.82 0.00 -11.17
N LYS A 154 -13.16 1.13 -11.75
CA LYS A 154 -14.06 1.20 -12.91
C LYS A 154 -13.32 0.81 -14.17
N GLY A 155 -13.87 -0.14 -14.93
CA GLY A 155 -13.35 -0.56 -16.24
C GLY A 155 -13.66 0.43 -17.35
N LYS A 156 -13.17 0.13 -18.56
CA LYS A 156 -13.21 1.08 -19.70
C LYS A 156 -14.60 1.24 -20.31
N ASP A 157 -15.57 0.38 -19.99
CA ASP A 157 -16.97 0.52 -20.38
C ASP A 157 -17.80 1.37 -19.39
N ALA A 158 -17.21 1.71 -18.25
CA ALA A 158 -17.84 2.62 -17.31
C ALA A 158 -17.99 4.03 -17.92
N PRO A 159 -18.96 4.83 -17.45
CA PRO A 159 -19.10 6.21 -17.89
C PRO A 159 -17.77 6.95 -17.82
N GLN A 160 -17.47 7.78 -18.83
CA GLN A 160 -16.25 8.58 -18.95
C GLN A 160 -14.94 7.75 -19.14
N GLY A 161 -15.03 6.43 -19.40
CA GLY A 161 -13.89 5.58 -19.75
C GLY A 161 -13.12 4.98 -18.55
N GLY A 162 -13.75 4.96 -17.38
CA GLY A 162 -13.26 4.26 -16.20
C GLY A 162 -12.01 4.86 -15.56
N ASP A 163 -11.50 4.13 -14.56
CA ASP A 163 -10.36 4.54 -13.77
C ASP A 163 -9.01 4.23 -14.45
N GLN A 164 -7.97 4.85 -13.92
CA GLN A 164 -6.58 4.64 -14.33
C GLN A 164 -5.80 4.09 -13.14
N VAL A 165 -5.23 2.90 -13.31
CA VAL A 165 -4.56 2.18 -12.22
C VAL A 165 -3.10 1.96 -12.57
N PHE A 166 -2.22 2.54 -11.76
CA PHE A 166 -0.78 2.31 -11.78
C PHE A 166 -0.46 1.12 -10.87
N PHE A 167 -0.38 -0.06 -11.47
CA PHE A 167 -0.07 -1.29 -10.75
C PHE A 167 1.41 -1.35 -10.38
N GLN A 168 1.73 -1.71 -9.14
CA GLN A 168 3.12 -1.85 -8.72
C GLN A 168 3.85 -2.91 -9.56
N GLY A 169 5.01 -2.58 -10.11
CA GLY A 169 5.75 -3.47 -11.00
C GLY A 169 6.02 -4.87 -10.43
N HIS A 170 6.45 -4.94 -9.17
CA HIS A 170 6.72 -6.21 -8.49
C HIS A 170 5.46 -7.06 -8.19
N ALA A 171 4.26 -6.48 -8.29
CA ALA A 171 3.00 -7.19 -8.10
C ALA A 171 2.39 -7.72 -9.42
N SER A 172 3.02 -7.47 -10.58
CA SER A 172 2.51 -7.91 -11.89
C SER A 172 2.10 -9.39 -11.98
N PRO A 173 2.78 -10.35 -11.29
CA PRO A 173 2.32 -11.74 -11.28
C PRO A 173 0.88 -11.93 -10.81
N GLY A 174 0.41 -11.12 -9.87
CA GLY A 174 -0.97 -11.15 -9.42
C GLY A 174 -1.96 -10.68 -10.48
N MET A 175 -1.59 -9.68 -11.27
CA MET A 175 -2.44 -9.17 -12.36
C MET A 175 -2.58 -10.20 -13.48
N TYR A 176 -1.50 -10.92 -13.78
CA TYR A 176 -1.54 -12.03 -14.74
C TYR A 176 -2.37 -13.21 -14.21
N ALA A 177 -2.17 -13.57 -12.94
CA ALA A 177 -2.98 -14.62 -12.30
C ALA A 177 -4.47 -14.26 -12.29
N ARG A 178 -4.82 -12.99 -12.06
CA ARG A 178 -6.20 -12.53 -12.15
C ARG A 178 -6.73 -12.63 -13.58
N ALA A 179 -5.98 -12.17 -14.56
CA ALA A 179 -6.37 -12.26 -15.97
C ALA A 179 -6.54 -13.71 -16.44
N PHE A 180 -5.75 -14.64 -15.92
CA PHE A 180 -5.92 -16.08 -16.11
C PHE A 180 -7.25 -16.56 -15.51
N MET A 181 -7.57 -16.21 -14.28
CA MET A 181 -8.84 -16.54 -13.64
C MET A 181 -10.06 -15.91 -14.34
N GLU A 182 -9.87 -14.80 -15.02
CA GLU A 182 -10.88 -14.13 -15.85
C GLU A 182 -11.04 -14.75 -17.25
N GLY A 183 -10.19 -15.72 -17.62
CA GLY A 183 -10.15 -16.34 -18.95
C GLY A 183 -9.52 -15.48 -20.04
N ARG A 184 -8.77 -14.44 -19.68
CA ARG A 184 -8.09 -13.50 -20.58
C ARG A 184 -6.67 -13.93 -20.94
N LEU A 185 -6.07 -14.79 -20.16
CA LEU A 185 -4.77 -15.41 -20.40
C LEU A 185 -4.90 -16.92 -20.30
N SER A 186 -4.14 -17.64 -21.11
CA SER A 186 -4.02 -19.08 -21.08
C SER A 186 -2.86 -19.53 -20.18
N GLU A 187 -2.76 -20.85 -19.89
CA GLU A 187 -1.60 -21.42 -19.21
C GLU A 187 -0.30 -21.22 -20.03
N ASP A 188 -0.37 -21.27 -21.35
CA ASP A 188 0.79 -21.03 -22.22
C ASP A 188 1.27 -19.58 -22.09
N ASP A 189 0.36 -18.60 -21.99
CA ASP A 189 0.73 -17.21 -21.72
C ASP A 189 1.42 -17.09 -20.36
N MET A 190 0.89 -17.74 -19.31
CA MET A 190 1.49 -17.74 -17.97
C MET A 190 2.89 -18.35 -17.97
N ASP A 191 3.11 -19.43 -18.72
CA ASP A 191 4.42 -20.07 -18.89
C ASP A 191 5.42 -19.23 -19.67
N GLY A 192 4.95 -18.21 -20.36
CA GLY A 192 5.74 -17.18 -21.03
C GLY A 192 6.20 -16.02 -20.14
N PHE A 193 5.95 -16.07 -18.83
CA PHE A 193 6.35 -14.97 -17.92
C PHE A 193 7.84 -14.63 -18.00
N ARG A 194 8.15 -13.34 -18.24
CA ARG A 194 9.51 -12.80 -18.40
C ARG A 194 10.30 -13.40 -19.58
N GLN A 195 9.59 -13.85 -20.62
CA GLN A 195 10.18 -14.41 -21.82
C GLN A 195 9.75 -13.63 -23.08
N GLU A 196 9.65 -12.32 -22.97
CA GLU A 196 9.16 -11.40 -24.01
C GLU A 196 9.88 -11.55 -25.34
N HIS A 197 11.17 -11.89 -25.30
CA HIS A 197 12.05 -11.99 -26.46
C HIS A 197 12.63 -13.39 -26.71
N SER A 198 12.41 -14.34 -25.82
CA SER A 198 12.94 -15.71 -25.92
C SER A 198 11.98 -16.73 -26.49
N ARG A 199 10.71 -16.35 -26.65
CA ARG A 199 9.65 -17.18 -27.26
C ARG A 199 9.21 -16.56 -28.59
N GLU A 200 8.93 -17.39 -29.59
CA GLU A 200 8.48 -16.96 -30.90
C GLU A 200 7.13 -16.20 -30.83
N GLN A 201 6.21 -16.68 -30.01
CA GLN A 201 4.91 -16.05 -29.75
C GLN A 201 4.99 -14.87 -28.75
N GLY A 202 6.20 -14.53 -28.28
CA GLY A 202 6.40 -13.57 -27.21
C GLY A 202 6.05 -14.14 -25.82
N GLY A 203 6.05 -13.29 -24.80
CA GLY A 203 5.76 -13.66 -23.41
C GLY A 203 5.23 -12.49 -22.60
N LEU A 204 4.79 -12.77 -21.38
CA LEU A 204 4.31 -11.74 -20.46
C LEU A 204 5.47 -10.87 -19.98
N PRO A 205 5.38 -9.54 -20.06
CA PRO A 205 6.43 -8.63 -19.65
C PRO A 205 6.84 -8.81 -18.19
N SER A 206 8.11 -8.58 -17.92
CA SER A 206 8.68 -8.60 -16.56
C SER A 206 7.99 -7.63 -15.62
N TYR A 207 7.62 -6.45 -16.16
CA TYR A 207 6.91 -5.38 -15.48
C TYR A 207 5.81 -4.81 -16.39
N PRO A 208 4.78 -4.17 -15.82
CA PRO A 208 3.78 -3.47 -16.61
C PRO A 208 4.41 -2.53 -17.65
N HIS A 209 4.12 -2.75 -18.93
CA HIS A 209 4.57 -1.88 -19.99
C HIS A 209 3.67 -1.98 -21.23
N PRO A 210 3.11 -0.85 -21.72
CA PRO A 210 2.22 -0.83 -22.89
C PRO A 210 2.91 -1.33 -24.16
N HIS A 211 4.23 -1.20 -24.28
CA HIS A 211 4.95 -1.70 -25.45
C HIS A 211 4.93 -3.24 -25.52
N GLY A 212 5.12 -3.91 -24.37
CA GLY A 212 5.13 -5.38 -24.31
C GLY A 212 3.73 -5.99 -24.45
N MET A 213 2.69 -5.32 -23.91
CA MET A 213 1.29 -5.76 -23.99
C MET A 213 0.38 -4.55 -24.29
N PRO A 214 0.30 -4.09 -25.57
CA PRO A 214 -0.30 -2.80 -25.92
C PRO A 214 -1.81 -2.70 -25.71
N LYS A 215 -2.52 -3.82 -25.58
CA LYS A 215 -3.96 -3.85 -25.27
C LYS A 215 -4.25 -4.13 -23.79
N PHE A 216 -3.24 -4.48 -23.01
CA PHE A 216 -3.38 -4.86 -21.61
C PHE A 216 -2.89 -3.74 -20.67
N TRP A 217 -1.59 -3.41 -20.71
CA TRP A 217 -1.01 -2.42 -19.83
C TRP A 217 -1.26 -1.00 -20.31
N GLU A 218 -1.76 -0.15 -19.43
CA GLU A 218 -2.01 1.27 -19.69
C GLU A 218 -0.76 2.13 -19.41
N PHE A 219 -0.05 1.81 -18.31
CA PHE A 219 1.09 2.57 -17.84
C PHE A 219 2.30 1.68 -17.57
N PRO A 220 3.53 2.17 -17.84
CA PRO A 220 4.74 1.50 -17.43
C PRO A 220 5.01 1.76 -15.94
N THR A 221 5.34 0.71 -15.17
CA THR A 221 5.70 0.81 -13.75
C THR A 221 6.82 -0.16 -13.40
N VAL A 222 7.70 0.23 -12.47
CA VAL A 222 8.86 -0.59 -12.06
C VAL A 222 9.15 -0.58 -10.54
N SER A 223 8.35 0.09 -9.71
CA SER A 223 8.58 0.25 -8.26
C SER A 223 9.86 1.01 -7.89
N MET A 224 10.23 2.02 -8.69
CA MET A 224 11.41 2.89 -8.49
C MET A 224 11.05 4.38 -8.59
N GLY A 225 9.85 4.78 -8.20
CA GLY A 225 9.42 6.15 -8.07
C GLY A 225 8.76 6.79 -9.29
N LEU A 226 8.88 6.23 -10.49
CA LEU A 226 8.24 6.80 -11.69
C LEU A 226 6.72 6.61 -11.70
N GLY A 227 6.22 5.51 -11.13
CA GLY A 227 4.79 5.25 -11.02
C GLY A 227 4.04 6.35 -10.28
N PRO A 228 4.42 6.70 -9.03
CA PRO A 228 3.78 7.77 -8.27
C PRO A 228 3.85 9.12 -8.97
N MET A 229 5.00 9.48 -9.54
CA MET A 229 5.16 10.72 -10.28
C MET A 229 4.21 10.80 -11.48
N ASN A 230 4.14 9.74 -12.28
CA ASN A 230 3.26 9.67 -13.44
C ASN A 230 1.78 9.69 -13.04
N ALA A 231 1.41 9.06 -11.93
CA ALA A 231 0.04 9.09 -11.41
C ALA A 231 -0.40 10.50 -11.01
N ILE A 232 0.49 11.30 -10.39
CA ILE A 232 0.23 12.70 -10.07
C ILE A 232 -0.01 13.50 -11.36
N TYR A 233 0.85 13.34 -12.37
CA TYR A 233 0.66 14.02 -13.66
C TYR A 233 -0.62 13.58 -14.36
N GLN A 234 -0.96 12.29 -14.31
CA GLN A 234 -2.20 11.78 -14.90
C GLN A 234 -3.44 12.38 -14.22
N ALA A 235 -3.48 12.39 -12.89
CA ALA A 235 -4.58 12.98 -12.13
C ALA A 235 -4.73 14.48 -12.43
N ARG A 236 -3.61 15.20 -12.50
CA ARG A 236 -3.59 16.61 -12.89
C ARG A 236 -4.07 16.82 -14.32
N PHE A 237 -3.66 15.95 -15.25
CA PHE A 237 -4.08 16.03 -16.65
C PHE A 237 -5.57 15.75 -16.81
N ASN A 238 -6.13 14.81 -16.05
CA ASN A 238 -7.57 14.58 -16.02
C ASN A 238 -8.32 15.85 -15.60
N LYS A 239 -7.92 16.51 -14.52
CA LYS A 239 -8.50 17.80 -14.09
C LYS A 239 -8.38 18.87 -15.18
N TYR A 240 -7.24 18.97 -15.86
CA TYR A 240 -7.04 19.89 -16.97
C TYR A 240 -8.02 19.62 -18.11
N LEU A 241 -8.23 18.36 -18.51
CA LEU A 241 -9.18 18.00 -19.55
C LEU A 241 -10.62 18.37 -19.18
N GLN A 242 -10.98 18.14 -17.91
CA GLN A 242 -12.28 18.51 -17.35
C GLN A 242 -12.49 20.02 -17.36
N ASP A 243 -11.54 20.76 -16.78
CA ASP A 243 -11.62 22.23 -16.66
C ASP A 243 -11.64 22.95 -18.00
N ARG A 244 -11.02 22.34 -19.03
CA ARG A 244 -11.03 22.86 -20.41
C ARG A 244 -12.25 22.40 -21.21
N GLY A 245 -13.11 21.55 -20.67
CA GLY A 245 -14.23 20.96 -21.40
C GLY A 245 -13.83 20.10 -22.61
N ILE A 246 -12.58 19.58 -22.62
CA ILE A 246 -12.06 18.72 -23.70
C ILE A 246 -12.58 17.30 -23.54
N LYS A 247 -12.62 16.80 -22.33
CA LYS A 247 -13.13 15.48 -21.98
C LYS A 247 -13.74 15.54 -20.59
N ASP A 248 -14.89 14.91 -20.42
CA ASP A 248 -15.49 14.70 -19.11
C ASP A 248 -14.71 13.59 -18.37
N THR A 249 -14.09 13.95 -17.26
CA THR A 249 -13.27 13.07 -16.42
C THR A 249 -13.64 13.15 -14.93
N ASP A 250 -14.79 13.76 -14.63
CA ASP A 250 -15.22 14.03 -13.24
C ASP A 250 -15.33 12.75 -12.39
N GLN A 251 -15.73 11.63 -13.02
CA GLN A 251 -15.85 10.33 -12.34
C GLN A 251 -14.62 9.42 -12.49
N GLN A 252 -13.59 9.87 -13.21
CA GLN A 252 -12.35 9.09 -13.35
C GLN A 252 -11.47 9.27 -12.13
N HIS A 253 -11.00 8.17 -11.56
CA HIS A 253 -10.06 8.17 -10.45
C HIS A 253 -8.72 7.58 -10.86
N VAL A 254 -7.64 8.10 -10.31
CA VAL A 254 -6.28 7.60 -10.51
C VAL A 254 -5.84 6.90 -9.23
N TRP A 255 -5.54 5.62 -9.35
CA TRP A 255 -5.01 4.78 -8.30
C TRP A 255 -3.55 4.47 -8.55
N ALA A 256 -2.69 4.59 -7.54
CA ALA A 256 -1.30 4.19 -7.66
C ALA A 256 -0.90 3.28 -6.50
N PHE A 257 -0.40 2.10 -6.83
CA PHE A 257 0.07 1.10 -5.88
C PHE A 257 1.58 1.14 -5.77
N LEU A 258 2.07 1.33 -4.55
CA LEU A 258 3.46 1.61 -4.23
C LEU A 258 3.96 0.68 -3.12
N GLY A 259 5.28 0.48 -3.05
CA GLY A 259 5.93 -0.10 -1.89
C GLY A 259 6.42 0.97 -0.91
N ASP A 260 6.51 0.62 0.36
CA ASP A 260 7.10 1.48 1.40
C ASP A 260 8.58 1.81 1.09
N GLY A 261 9.37 0.84 0.61
CA GLY A 261 10.74 1.07 0.17
C GLY A 261 10.85 1.95 -1.08
N GLU A 262 9.83 1.93 -1.97
CA GLU A 262 9.77 2.82 -3.14
C GLU A 262 9.64 4.29 -2.74
N MET A 263 9.12 4.58 -1.55
CA MET A 263 9.02 5.94 -1.03
C MET A 263 10.37 6.55 -0.61
N ASP A 264 11.46 5.79 -0.63
CA ASP A 264 12.82 6.32 -0.46
C ASP A 264 13.38 6.92 -1.76
N GLU A 265 12.79 6.60 -2.92
CA GLU A 265 13.23 7.14 -4.20
C GLU A 265 12.92 8.64 -4.31
N PRO A 266 13.85 9.47 -4.77
CA PRO A 266 13.64 10.92 -4.94
C PRO A 266 12.42 11.24 -5.82
N GLU A 267 12.19 10.45 -6.87
CA GLU A 267 11.08 10.59 -7.79
C GLU A 267 9.72 10.39 -7.09
N SER A 268 9.64 9.45 -6.14
CA SER A 268 8.42 9.23 -5.34
C SER A 268 8.08 10.44 -4.47
N ARG A 269 9.09 11.14 -3.96
CA ARG A 269 8.92 12.27 -3.03
C ARG A 269 8.79 13.62 -3.73
N GLY A 270 9.33 13.74 -4.94
CA GLY A 270 9.57 15.03 -5.58
C GLY A 270 8.31 15.84 -5.94
N LEU A 271 7.17 15.20 -6.16
CA LEU A 271 5.93 15.85 -6.61
C LEU A 271 4.77 15.78 -5.61
N ILE A 272 4.98 15.22 -4.43
CA ILE A 272 3.92 14.99 -3.46
C ILE A 272 3.20 16.30 -3.09
N GLN A 273 3.93 17.38 -2.86
CA GLN A 273 3.34 18.69 -2.54
C GLN A 273 2.53 19.26 -3.70
N MET A 274 2.91 18.98 -4.95
CA MET A 274 2.17 19.47 -6.11
C MET A 274 0.75 18.88 -6.16
N ALA A 275 0.58 17.62 -5.77
CA ALA A 275 -0.73 16.98 -5.77
C ALA A 275 -1.72 17.67 -4.83
N SER A 276 -1.29 18.06 -3.64
CA SER A 276 -2.13 18.81 -2.68
C SER A 276 -2.34 20.25 -3.12
N LEU A 277 -1.31 20.91 -3.68
CA LEU A 277 -1.42 22.28 -4.21
C LEU A 277 -2.50 22.40 -5.28
N TYR A 278 -2.62 21.40 -6.15
CA TYR A 278 -3.66 21.33 -7.19
C TYR A 278 -4.98 20.70 -6.73
N GLY A 279 -5.10 20.32 -5.45
CA GLY A 279 -6.31 19.74 -4.90
C GLY A 279 -6.75 18.46 -5.63
N LEU A 280 -5.81 17.57 -5.96
CA LEU A 280 -6.07 16.37 -6.76
C LEU A 280 -6.85 15.30 -5.98
N ASP A 281 -8.12 15.56 -5.70
CA ASP A 281 -9.02 14.63 -5.01
C ASP A 281 -9.43 13.41 -5.86
N ASN A 282 -9.04 13.39 -7.10
CA ASN A 282 -9.14 12.26 -8.02
C ASN A 282 -7.89 11.35 -7.99
N LEU A 283 -7.04 11.45 -6.96
CA LEU A 283 -5.81 10.66 -6.80
C LEU A 283 -5.79 9.95 -5.45
N THR A 284 -5.55 8.64 -5.48
CA THR A 284 -5.28 7.83 -4.28
C THR A 284 -3.99 7.02 -4.45
N PHE A 285 -3.07 7.18 -3.51
CA PHE A 285 -1.93 6.29 -3.36
C PHE A 285 -2.28 5.19 -2.36
N VAL A 286 -1.94 3.95 -2.69
CA VAL A 286 -2.04 2.79 -1.80
C VAL A 286 -0.64 2.26 -1.57
N ILE A 287 -0.08 2.52 -0.39
CA ILE A 287 1.28 2.11 -0.03
C ILE A 287 1.21 0.79 0.73
N ASN A 288 1.78 -0.24 0.12
CA ASN A 288 1.93 -1.54 0.73
C ASN A 288 3.11 -1.52 1.72
N CYS A 289 2.83 -1.17 2.98
CA CYS A 289 3.80 -1.11 4.05
C CYS A 289 4.08 -2.53 4.58
N ASN A 290 4.87 -3.30 3.83
CA ASN A 290 5.27 -4.64 4.21
C ASN A 290 6.59 -4.68 4.98
N LEU A 291 7.16 -3.53 5.30
CA LEU A 291 8.32 -3.25 6.13
C LEU A 291 9.66 -3.76 5.59
N GLN A 292 9.69 -4.33 4.37
CA GLN A 292 10.89 -4.94 3.81
C GLN A 292 11.23 -4.44 2.41
N ARG A 293 12.50 -4.18 2.19
CA ARG A 293 13.10 -3.98 0.87
C ARG A 293 13.92 -5.22 0.43
N LEU A 294 14.85 -4.99 -0.50
CA LEU A 294 15.62 -6.07 -1.15
C LEU A 294 16.43 -6.92 -0.17
N ASP A 295 17.05 -6.31 0.81
CA ASP A 295 18.10 -6.86 1.66
C ASP A 295 17.80 -6.80 3.17
N GLY A 296 16.63 -6.29 3.54
CA GLY A 296 16.24 -6.18 4.94
C GLY A 296 15.06 -5.26 5.19
N PRO A 297 14.87 -4.81 6.43
CA PRO A 297 13.80 -3.89 6.78
C PRO A 297 13.97 -2.53 6.11
N VAL A 298 12.86 -1.85 5.76
CA VAL A 298 12.88 -0.47 5.26
C VAL A 298 13.39 0.46 6.36
N ARG A 299 12.93 0.25 7.60
CA ARG A 299 13.38 0.98 8.80
C ARG A 299 13.61 0.00 9.94
N GLY A 300 14.81 -0.53 10.09
CA GLY A 300 15.10 -1.50 11.16
C GLY A 300 14.83 -0.96 12.56
N ASN A 301 15.28 0.26 12.85
CA ASN A 301 15.17 0.93 14.16
C ASN A 301 14.12 2.07 14.14
N GLY A 302 13.28 2.15 13.11
CA GLY A 302 12.25 3.17 12.95
C GLY A 302 10.86 2.56 12.75
N GLN A 303 9.94 3.38 12.30
CA GLN A 303 8.55 3.01 11.98
C GLN A 303 8.15 3.72 10.69
N ILE A 304 8.22 3.02 9.57
CA ILE A 304 7.97 3.60 8.24
C ILE A 304 6.55 4.15 8.08
N VAL A 305 5.53 3.50 8.68
CA VAL A 305 4.14 3.98 8.60
C VAL A 305 4.00 5.37 9.20
N GLN A 306 4.65 5.61 10.34
CA GLN A 306 4.60 6.89 11.03
C GLN A 306 5.45 7.97 10.35
N GLU A 307 6.59 7.57 9.78
CA GLU A 307 7.40 8.47 8.95
C GLU A 307 6.61 8.93 7.72
N LEU A 308 5.95 8.00 7.02
CA LEU A 308 5.15 8.32 5.85
C LEU A 308 3.91 9.14 6.22
N GLU A 309 3.23 8.85 7.35
CA GLU A 309 2.14 9.68 7.85
C GLU A 309 2.58 11.13 8.00
N SER A 310 3.68 11.35 8.73
CA SER A 310 4.23 12.70 8.95
C SER A 310 4.58 13.40 7.64
N PHE A 311 5.17 12.68 6.69
CA PHE A 311 5.57 13.20 5.40
C PHE A 311 4.35 13.63 4.56
N PHE A 312 3.32 12.81 4.45
CA PHE A 312 2.13 13.10 3.66
C PHE A 312 1.23 14.16 4.33
N VAL A 313 1.10 14.14 5.66
CA VAL A 313 0.41 15.19 6.40
C VAL A 313 1.08 16.54 6.18
N GLY A 314 2.42 16.60 6.28
CA GLY A 314 3.21 17.82 6.02
C GLY A 314 3.09 18.32 4.58
N ALA A 315 2.82 17.41 3.62
CA ALA A 315 2.56 17.74 2.23
C ALA A 315 1.08 18.08 1.92
N GLY A 316 0.19 18.07 2.91
CA GLY A 316 -1.22 18.46 2.76
C GLY A 316 -2.15 17.37 2.24
N TRP A 317 -1.75 16.10 2.29
CA TRP A 317 -2.58 14.96 1.89
C TRP A 317 -3.55 14.53 2.99
N ASN A 318 -4.64 13.89 2.60
CA ASN A 318 -5.45 13.08 3.49
C ASN A 318 -4.73 11.73 3.70
N VAL A 319 -4.48 11.35 4.95
CA VAL A 319 -3.78 10.11 5.29
C VAL A 319 -4.74 9.14 5.98
N ILE A 320 -4.81 7.92 5.48
CA ILE A 320 -5.61 6.84 6.06
C ILE A 320 -4.68 5.68 6.38
N LYS A 321 -4.53 5.38 7.66
CA LYS A 321 -3.78 4.21 8.13
C LYS A 321 -4.69 3.00 8.24
N VAL A 322 -4.23 1.85 7.70
CA VAL A 322 -4.87 0.54 7.80
C VAL A 322 -3.84 -0.43 8.39
N VAL A 323 -3.69 -0.38 9.72
CA VAL A 323 -2.58 -1.03 10.44
C VAL A 323 -2.98 -2.40 10.97
N TRP A 324 -4.13 -2.48 11.62
CA TRP A 324 -4.60 -3.66 12.33
C TRP A 324 -5.87 -4.23 11.71
N GLY A 325 -5.93 -5.57 11.59
CA GLY A 325 -7.12 -6.29 11.16
C GLY A 325 -8.19 -6.32 12.26
N ARG A 326 -9.39 -6.77 11.92
CA ARG A 326 -10.55 -6.81 12.83
C ARG A 326 -10.32 -7.66 14.09
N GLU A 327 -9.38 -8.58 14.07
CA GLU A 327 -9.03 -9.39 15.24
C GLU A 327 -8.42 -8.56 16.38
N TRP A 328 -7.93 -7.36 16.06
CA TRP A 328 -7.40 -6.42 17.04
C TRP A 328 -8.47 -5.50 17.65
N ASP A 329 -9.66 -5.41 17.02
CA ASP A 329 -10.69 -4.44 17.42
C ASP A 329 -11.14 -4.66 18.88
N GLU A 330 -11.37 -5.92 19.28
CA GLU A 330 -11.75 -6.27 20.65
C GLU A 330 -10.61 -6.01 21.65
N LEU A 331 -9.35 -6.25 21.27
CA LEU A 331 -8.20 -5.98 22.13
C LEU A 331 -8.00 -4.47 22.34
N LEU A 332 -8.19 -3.68 21.29
CA LEU A 332 -8.11 -2.21 21.37
C LEU A 332 -9.29 -1.61 22.13
N GLU A 333 -10.47 -2.21 22.06
CA GLU A 333 -11.64 -1.78 22.86
C GLU A 333 -11.46 -2.06 24.36
N LYS A 334 -10.72 -3.11 24.71
CA LYS A 334 -10.38 -3.47 26.10
C LYS A 334 -9.16 -2.71 26.64
N ASP A 335 -8.46 -1.96 25.82
CA ASP A 335 -7.25 -1.21 26.20
C ASP A 335 -7.63 0.17 26.77
N GLU A 336 -8.34 0.19 27.89
CA GLU A 336 -8.89 1.41 28.51
C GLU A 336 -7.80 2.40 28.94
N ASP A 337 -6.64 1.93 29.32
CA ASP A 337 -5.52 2.74 29.80
C ASP A 337 -4.41 2.97 28.75
N GLY A 338 -4.62 2.55 27.50
CA GLY A 338 -3.73 2.78 26.36
C GLY A 338 -2.41 1.99 26.40
N ALA A 339 -2.29 0.97 27.27
CA ALA A 339 -1.05 0.18 27.38
C ALA A 339 -0.73 -0.58 26.09
N LEU A 340 -1.74 -1.12 25.40
CA LEU A 340 -1.56 -1.80 24.12
C LEU A 340 -1.15 -0.81 23.02
N VAL A 341 -1.81 0.33 22.94
CA VAL A 341 -1.44 1.40 21.99
C VAL A 341 -0.01 1.87 22.25
N HIS A 342 0.40 2.01 23.53
CA HIS A 342 1.76 2.39 23.86
C HIS A 342 2.79 1.38 23.34
N ILE A 343 2.61 0.06 23.56
CA ILE A 343 3.54 -0.92 23.01
C ILE A 343 3.51 -0.97 21.48
N MET A 344 2.36 -0.75 20.82
CA MET A 344 2.28 -0.61 19.36
C MET A 344 3.12 0.57 18.87
N ASN A 345 3.02 1.72 19.51
CA ASN A 345 3.75 2.94 19.17
C ASN A 345 5.27 2.81 19.38
N THR A 346 5.70 2.05 20.37
CA THR A 346 7.12 1.91 20.72
C THR A 346 7.81 0.70 20.07
N THR A 347 7.06 -0.16 19.37
CA THR A 347 7.60 -1.32 18.65
C THR A 347 8.18 -0.88 17.31
N LYS A 348 9.41 -1.27 17.04
CA LYS A 348 10.11 -0.95 15.77
C LYS A 348 9.71 -1.91 14.64
N ASP A 349 9.89 -1.48 13.40
CA ASP A 349 9.58 -2.29 12.21
C ASP A 349 10.36 -3.61 12.18
N GLY A 350 11.63 -3.61 12.64
CA GLY A 350 12.44 -4.81 12.76
C GLY A 350 11.87 -5.83 13.75
N ASP A 351 11.29 -5.34 14.86
CA ASP A 351 10.64 -6.21 15.85
C ASP A 351 9.33 -6.79 15.29
N TYR A 352 8.52 -5.97 14.61
CA TYR A 352 7.30 -6.45 13.93
C TYR A 352 7.59 -7.54 12.90
N GLN A 353 8.71 -7.46 12.19
CA GLN A 353 9.14 -8.52 11.28
C GLN A 353 9.56 -9.78 12.04
N THR A 354 10.33 -9.60 13.11
CA THR A 354 10.80 -10.70 13.96
C THR A 354 9.61 -11.45 14.56
N PHE A 355 8.59 -10.76 15.04
CA PHE A 355 7.36 -11.37 15.56
C PHE A 355 6.68 -12.26 14.51
N LYS A 356 6.63 -11.81 13.26
CA LYS A 356 5.98 -12.60 12.19
C LYS A 356 6.85 -13.74 11.67
N ALA A 357 8.17 -13.66 11.83
CA ALA A 357 9.10 -14.73 11.47
C ALA A 357 9.21 -15.84 12.54
N ASN A 358 8.63 -15.62 13.73
CA ASN A 358 8.54 -16.57 14.83
C ASN A 358 7.10 -17.10 15.00
N ASP A 359 6.74 -17.54 16.17
CA ASP A 359 5.42 -18.12 16.52
C ASP A 359 4.63 -17.25 17.50
N GLY A 360 3.44 -17.69 17.87
CA GLY A 360 2.57 -16.98 18.79
C GLY A 360 3.09 -16.94 20.21
N ALA A 361 3.82 -17.96 20.67
CA ALA A 361 4.45 -17.97 21.98
C ALA A 361 5.50 -16.85 22.08
N TYR A 362 6.31 -16.68 21.04
CA TYR A 362 7.27 -15.59 20.94
C TYR A 362 6.58 -14.21 20.96
N VAL A 363 5.46 -14.04 20.23
CA VAL A 363 4.68 -12.78 20.22
C VAL A 363 4.08 -12.51 21.60
N ARG A 364 3.54 -13.54 22.26
CA ARG A 364 3.01 -13.43 23.62
C ARG A 364 4.06 -12.89 24.59
N GLU A 365 5.27 -13.46 24.55
CA GLU A 365 6.35 -13.11 25.47
C GLU A 365 6.97 -11.74 25.14
N HIS A 366 7.31 -11.49 23.88
CA HIS A 366 8.15 -10.35 23.49
C HIS A 366 7.38 -9.11 23.02
N PHE A 367 6.09 -9.24 22.69
CA PHE A 367 5.21 -8.11 22.40
C PHE A 367 4.25 -7.85 23.55
N PHE A 368 3.30 -8.73 23.81
CA PHE A 368 2.32 -8.53 24.87
C PHE A 368 2.94 -8.61 26.27
N GLY A 369 3.98 -9.43 26.48
CA GLY A 369 4.68 -9.58 27.74
C GLY A 369 5.55 -8.40 28.17
N ARG A 370 5.63 -7.34 27.36
CA ARG A 370 6.34 -6.09 27.69
C ARG A 370 5.64 -5.28 28.79
N ASP A 371 4.34 -5.48 28.96
CA ASP A 371 3.53 -4.85 30.00
C ASP A 371 2.54 -5.88 30.56
N GLU A 372 2.39 -5.97 31.89
CA GLU A 372 1.49 -6.95 32.52
C GLU A 372 0.02 -6.71 32.14
N ARG A 373 -0.39 -5.47 31.82
CA ARG A 373 -1.75 -5.14 31.37
C ARG A 373 -2.00 -5.74 29.99
N THR A 374 -1.08 -5.59 29.05
CA THR A 374 -1.22 -6.16 27.69
C THR A 374 -1.09 -7.67 27.69
N LYS A 375 -0.29 -8.25 28.58
CA LYS A 375 -0.22 -9.70 28.78
C LYS A 375 -1.56 -10.28 29.24
N LYS A 376 -2.26 -9.56 30.11
CA LYS A 376 -3.59 -9.93 30.58
C LYS A 376 -4.65 -9.88 29.49
N LEU A 377 -4.56 -8.92 28.54
CA LEU A 377 -5.50 -8.84 27.39
C LEU A 377 -5.52 -10.11 26.55
N VAL A 378 -4.46 -10.89 26.54
CA VAL A 378 -4.33 -12.09 25.70
C VAL A 378 -4.17 -13.38 26.52
N GLU A 379 -4.50 -13.37 27.83
CA GLU A 379 -4.32 -14.53 28.71
C GLU A 379 -5.15 -15.74 28.26
N ASP A 380 -6.38 -15.50 27.76
CA ASP A 380 -7.29 -16.52 27.28
C ASP A 380 -7.08 -16.93 25.82
N MET A 381 -6.21 -16.23 25.07
CA MET A 381 -5.92 -16.55 23.68
C MET A 381 -4.86 -17.64 23.57
N THR A 382 -5.03 -18.55 22.63
CA THR A 382 -3.98 -19.51 22.27
C THR A 382 -2.85 -18.83 21.50
N ASP A 383 -1.67 -19.45 21.47
CA ASP A 383 -0.54 -18.93 20.69
C ASP A 383 -0.85 -18.89 19.17
N GLU A 384 -1.66 -19.82 18.68
CA GLU A 384 -2.12 -19.82 17.30
C GLU A 384 -3.02 -18.61 17.00
N GLU A 385 -3.96 -18.26 17.88
CA GLU A 385 -4.80 -17.07 17.74
C GLU A 385 -3.97 -15.80 17.76
N ILE A 386 -3.00 -15.68 18.68
CA ILE A 386 -2.07 -14.53 18.73
C ILE A 386 -1.27 -14.42 17.44
N TRP A 387 -0.74 -15.52 16.91
CA TRP A 387 0.02 -15.49 15.66
C TRP A 387 -0.84 -15.12 14.44
N ASN A 388 -2.14 -15.44 14.49
CA ASN A 388 -3.13 -15.15 13.45
C ASN A 388 -3.74 -13.75 13.54
N LEU A 389 -3.39 -12.92 14.52
CA LEU A 389 -3.73 -11.49 14.54
C LEU A 389 -3.17 -10.79 13.30
N ARG A 390 -4.07 -10.43 12.37
CA ARG A 390 -3.67 -9.94 11.04
C ARG A 390 -3.28 -8.46 11.05
N ARG A 391 -2.43 -8.09 10.12
CA ARG A 391 -2.22 -6.68 9.76
C ARG A 391 -3.42 -6.19 8.92
N GLY A 392 -3.71 -4.90 9.05
CA GLY A 392 -4.91 -4.29 8.44
C GLY A 392 -4.99 -4.42 6.93
N GLY A 393 -3.84 -4.32 6.22
CA GLY A 393 -3.79 -4.50 4.77
C GLY A 393 -4.14 -5.90 4.27
N HIS A 394 -4.31 -6.88 5.16
CA HIS A 394 -4.82 -8.22 4.84
C HIS A 394 -6.31 -8.40 5.18
N ASP A 395 -6.92 -7.41 5.82
CA ASP A 395 -8.34 -7.41 6.15
C ASP A 395 -9.14 -6.59 5.14
N TYR A 396 -9.90 -7.27 4.30
CA TYR A 396 -10.63 -6.62 3.22
C TYR A 396 -11.76 -5.69 3.68
N ARG A 397 -12.34 -5.85 4.89
CA ARG A 397 -13.29 -4.86 5.44
C ARG A 397 -12.59 -3.55 5.77
N LYS A 398 -11.44 -3.62 6.44
CA LYS A 398 -10.60 -2.45 6.74
C LYS A 398 -10.13 -1.76 5.46
N VAL A 399 -9.69 -2.54 4.46
CA VAL A 399 -9.28 -2.01 3.15
C VAL A 399 -10.45 -1.37 2.41
N TYR A 400 -11.63 -2.01 2.42
CA TYR A 400 -12.85 -1.47 1.81
C TYR A 400 -13.24 -0.12 2.44
N ALA A 401 -13.25 -0.03 3.78
CA ALA A 401 -13.52 1.21 4.50
C ALA A 401 -12.56 2.33 4.08
N ALA A 402 -11.26 2.02 3.99
CA ALA A 402 -10.24 2.97 3.58
C ALA A 402 -10.44 3.47 2.13
N TYR A 403 -10.75 2.57 1.19
CA TYR A 403 -10.97 2.95 -0.22
C TYR A 403 -12.23 3.80 -0.37
N LYS A 404 -13.31 3.42 0.33
CA LYS A 404 -14.52 4.23 0.34
C LYS A 404 -14.26 5.63 0.89
N ARG A 405 -13.56 5.74 2.02
CA ARG A 405 -13.21 7.03 2.62
C ARG A 405 -12.30 7.86 1.71
N ALA A 406 -11.39 7.23 0.96
CA ALA A 406 -10.55 7.91 -0.01
C ALA A 406 -11.37 8.57 -1.13
N LEU A 407 -12.36 7.87 -1.69
CA LEU A 407 -13.24 8.40 -2.74
C LEU A 407 -14.19 9.49 -2.23
N ASP A 408 -14.58 9.42 -0.96
CA ASP A 408 -15.44 10.43 -0.32
C ASP A 408 -14.68 11.72 0.03
N THR A 409 -13.33 11.68 0.06
CA THR A 409 -12.47 12.84 0.35
C THR A 409 -12.46 13.80 -0.83
N LYS A 410 -12.69 15.10 -0.56
CA LYS A 410 -12.70 16.17 -1.57
C LYS A 410 -11.64 17.21 -1.30
N GLY A 411 -11.16 17.85 -2.38
CA GLY A 411 -10.23 18.98 -2.35
C GLY A 411 -8.78 18.64 -2.06
N LYS A 412 -8.41 17.37 -1.85
CA LYS A 412 -7.02 16.94 -1.64
C LYS A 412 -6.82 15.47 -1.98
N PRO A 413 -5.60 15.09 -2.40
CA PRO A 413 -5.26 13.70 -2.66
C PRO A 413 -5.26 12.87 -1.38
N THR A 414 -5.45 11.56 -1.51
CA THR A 414 -5.45 10.62 -0.38
C THR A 414 -4.29 9.63 -0.51
N VAL A 415 -3.65 9.33 0.61
CA VAL A 415 -2.74 8.19 0.74
C VAL A 415 -3.29 7.20 1.78
N ILE A 416 -3.26 5.92 1.42
CA ILE A 416 -3.61 4.81 2.30
C ILE A 416 -2.31 4.09 2.66
N LEU A 417 -1.95 4.09 3.94
CA LEU A 417 -0.80 3.38 4.48
C LEU A 417 -1.27 2.02 4.99
N ALA A 418 -1.12 0.99 4.17
CA ALA A 418 -1.63 -0.34 4.46
C ALA A 418 -0.52 -1.24 5.02
N HIS A 419 -0.57 -1.50 6.33
CA HIS A 419 0.39 -2.39 6.99
C HIS A 419 0.11 -3.85 6.62
N THR A 420 1.12 -4.52 6.07
CA THR A 420 1.04 -5.90 5.59
C THR A 420 2.25 -6.72 6.05
N VAL A 421 2.29 -7.98 5.64
CA VAL A 421 3.43 -8.88 5.87
C VAL A 421 3.97 -9.33 4.52
N LYS A 422 5.24 -9.11 4.26
CA LYS A 422 5.86 -9.58 3.01
C LYS A 422 5.81 -11.11 2.91
N GLY A 423 5.36 -11.61 1.76
CA GLY A 423 5.18 -13.03 1.55
C GLY A 423 3.99 -13.64 2.29
N TYR A 424 3.02 -12.82 2.72
CA TYR A 424 1.83 -13.27 3.45
C TYR A 424 1.09 -14.40 2.72
N GLY A 425 0.84 -15.49 3.42
CA GLY A 425 0.14 -16.66 2.89
C GLY A 425 1.03 -17.67 2.16
N LEU A 426 2.33 -17.37 1.94
CA LEU A 426 3.27 -18.31 1.29
C LEU A 426 3.80 -19.39 2.26
N GLY A 427 3.59 -19.23 3.56
CA GLY A 427 4.01 -20.19 4.57
C GLY A 427 5.08 -19.63 5.51
N HIS A 428 5.28 -20.33 6.63
CA HIS A 428 6.15 -19.92 7.72
C HIS A 428 7.62 -19.68 7.30
N ASN A 429 8.10 -20.42 6.30
CA ASN A 429 9.46 -20.27 5.78
C ASN A 429 9.65 -18.99 4.95
N PHE A 430 8.56 -18.27 4.60
CA PHE A 430 8.57 -17.10 3.73
C PHE A 430 8.08 -15.83 4.42
N GLU A 431 7.08 -15.93 5.29
CA GLU A 431 6.43 -14.76 5.87
C GLU A 431 7.38 -13.96 6.76
N GLY A 432 7.56 -12.67 6.44
CA GLY A 432 8.33 -11.73 7.27
C GLY A 432 9.85 -11.94 7.29
N ARG A 433 10.42 -12.87 6.52
CA ARG A 433 11.86 -13.16 6.54
C ARG A 433 12.63 -12.26 5.59
N ASN A 434 13.87 -11.90 5.93
CA ASN A 434 14.71 -11.03 5.10
C ASN A 434 14.95 -11.60 3.70
N ALA A 435 15.09 -12.92 3.55
CA ALA A 435 15.29 -13.58 2.27
C ALA A 435 14.06 -13.55 1.35
N THR A 436 12.87 -13.24 1.87
CA THR A 436 11.57 -13.38 1.18
C THR A 436 11.49 -12.58 -0.12
N HIS A 437 12.13 -11.42 -0.19
CA HIS A 437 12.13 -10.61 -1.40
C HIS A 437 12.78 -11.32 -2.60
N GLN A 438 13.84 -12.07 -2.37
CA GLN A 438 14.62 -12.74 -3.41
C GLN A 438 14.12 -14.17 -3.70
N MET A 439 13.20 -14.69 -2.90
CA MET A 439 12.67 -16.04 -3.10
C MET A 439 11.79 -16.09 -4.34
N LYS A 440 12.15 -17.01 -5.23
CA LYS A 440 11.52 -17.20 -6.56
C LYS A 440 11.09 -18.64 -6.78
N LYS A 441 11.54 -19.55 -5.92
CA LYS A 441 11.37 -20.98 -6.04
C LYS A 441 11.01 -21.56 -4.68
N LEU A 442 10.03 -22.45 -4.69
CA LEU A 442 9.56 -23.19 -3.53
C LEU A 442 10.15 -24.62 -3.58
N ALA A 443 10.63 -25.14 -2.46
CA ALA A 443 10.92 -26.57 -2.37
C ALA A 443 9.62 -27.37 -2.42
N LEU A 444 9.69 -28.67 -2.74
CA LEU A 444 8.48 -29.51 -2.87
C LEU A 444 7.64 -29.49 -1.58
N GLU A 445 8.27 -29.60 -0.43
CA GLU A 445 7.57 -29.54 0.86
C GLU A 445 6.91 -28.17 1.11
N ASP A 446 7.58 -27.07 0.74
CA ASP A 446 6.99 -25.74 0.83
C ASP A 446 5.81 -25.58 -0.14
N LEU A 447 5.87 -26.19 -1.35
CA LEU A 447 4.76 -26.21 -2.31
C LEU A 447 3.55 -26.95 -1.74
N LYS A 448 3.75 -28.09 -1.08
CA LYS A 448 2.68 -28.86 -0.43
C LYS A 448 2.04 -28.05 0.70
N LEU A 449 2.85 -27.47 1.59
CA LEU A 449 2.36 -26.61 2.67
C LEU A 449 1.62 -25.38 2.14
N PHE A 450 2.12 -24.77 1.09
CA PHE A 450 1.48 -23.63 0.44
C PHE A 450 0.15 -24.01 -0.21
N ARG A 451 0.10 -25.12 -0.96
CA ARG A 451 -1.12 -25.69 -1.52
C ARG A 451 -2.19 -25.91 -0.44
N ASP A 452 -1.81 -26.54 0.67
CA ASP A 452 -2.73 -26.85 1.77
C ASP A 452 -3.26 -25.57 2.43
N LYS A 453 -2.37 -24.61 2.70
CA LYS A 453 -2.75 -23.30 3.26
C LYS A 453 -3.69 -22.53 2.33
N GLN A 454 -3.48 -22.61 1.01
CA GLN A 454 -4.36 -22.00 0.02
C GLN A 454 -5.59 -22.87 -0.32
N GLN A 455 -5.70 -24.07 0.23
CA GLN A 455 -6.79 -25.01 -0.02
C GLN A 455 -6.98 -25.29 -1.52
N ILE A 456 -5.89 -25.55 -2.22
CA ILE A 456 -5.92 -25.89 -3.65
C ILE A 456 -6.14 -27.39 -3.81
N PRO A 457 -7.12 -27.84 -4.60
CA PRO A 457 -7.44 -29.25 -4.76
C PRO A 457 -6.49 -29.94 -5.76
N ILE A 458 -5.19 -29.94 -5.47
CA ILE A 458 -4.13 -30.60 -6.21
C ILE A 458 -3.51 -31.65 -5.30
N SER A 459 -3.33 -32.89 -5.78
CA SER A 459 -2.79 -33.99 -4.98
C SER A 459 -1.27 -33.90 -4.80
N ASP A 460 -0.74 -34.65 -3.83
CA ASP A 460 0.71 -34.75 -3.63
C ASP A 460 1.39 -35.38 -4.85
N GLU A 461 0.77 -36.42 -5.44
CA GLU A 461 1.28 -37.11 -6.63
C GLU A 461 1.40 -36.15 -7.82
N GLU A 462 0.48 -35.20 -7.97
CA GLU A 462 0.55 -34.22 -9.06
C GLU A 462 1.72 -33.23 -8.84
N LEU A 463 2.00 -32.83 -7.59
CA LEU A 463 3.13 -31.98 -7.26
C LEU A 463 4.48 -32.71 -7.35
N GLU A 464 4.51 -33.99 -7.00
CA GLU A 464 5.71 -34.85 -7.06
C GLU A 464 6.10 -35.23 -8.49
N LYS A 465 5.14 -35.26 -9.42
CA LYS A 465 5.39 -35.61 -10.81
C LYS A 465 6.44 -34.75 -11.49
N ASP A 466 6.35 -33.47 -11.30
CA ASP A 466 7.37 -32.49 -11.71
C ASP A 466 7.37 -31.28 -10.75
N PRO A 467 8.28 -31.27 -9.77
CA PRO A 467 8.37 -30.16 -8.81
C PRO A 467 8.67 -28.78 -9.42
N PHE A 468 9.14 -28.71 -10.67
CA PHE A 468 9.34 -27.45 -11.38
C PHE A 468 8.11 -26.96 -12.14
N MET A 469 7.12 -27.83 -12.35
CA MET A 469 5.92 -27.57 -13.13
C MET A 469 4.63 -27.89 -12.33
N PRO A 470 4.49 -27.38 -11.07
CA PRO A 470 3.25 -27.57 -10.33
C PRO A 470 2.08 -27.02 -11.15
N PRO A 471 0.91 -27.69 -11.17
CA PRO A 471 -0.22 -27.27 -11.98
C PRO A 471 -0.74 -25.88 -11.59
N TYR A 472 -1.18 -25.09 -12.56
CA TYR A 472 -2.09 -23.97 -12.29
C TYR A 472 -3.45 -24.52 -11.84
N TYR A 473 -4.23 -23.66 -11.20
CA TYR A 473 -5.56 -24.03 -10.77
C TYR A 473 -6.61 -23.03 -11.28
N HIS A 474 -7.60 -23.56 -11.99
CA HIS A 474 -8.82 -22.85 -12.38
C HIS A 474 -10.01 -23.78 -12.13
N PRO A 475 -11.04 -23.35 -11.35
CA PRO A 475 -12.15 -24.25 -10.96
C PRO A 475 -13.14 -24.55 -12.10
N GLY A 476 -12.94 -23.92 -13.25
CA GLY A 476 -13.85 -23.98 -14.40
C GLY A 476 -14.79 -22.75 -14.46
N GLU A 477 -15.28 -22.48 -15.67
CA GLU A 477 -16.12 -21.30 -15.95
C GLU A 477 -17.47 -21.32 -15.21
N ASP A 478 -17.97 -22.51 -14.86
CA ASP A 478 -19.24 -22.68 -14.16
C ASP A 478 -19.16 -22.50 -12.65
N ALA A 479 -17.96 -22.43 -12.08
CA ALA A 479 -17.77 -22.22 -10.65
C ALA A 479 -18.42 -20.90 -10.18
N GLU A 480 -19.00 -20.93 -8.99
CA GLU A 480 -19.66 -19.79 -8.37
C GLU A 480 -18.71 -18.59 -8.25
N GLU A 481 -17.48 -18.84 -7.88
CA GLU A 481 -16.44 -17.83 -7.70
C GLU A 481 -16.09 -17.14 -9.01
N ILE A 482 -16.01 -17.87 -10.11
CA ILE A 482 -15.73 -17.29 -11.43
C ILE A 482 -16.91 -16.46 -11.92
N LYS A 483 -18.14 -16.95 -11.74
CA LYS A 483 -19.35 -16.20 -12.08
C LYS A 483 -19.45 -14.91 -11.23
N TYR A 484 -19.16 -14.99 -9.93
CA TYR A 484 -19.12 -13.82 -9.05
C TYR A 484 -18.07 -12.81 -9.53
N LEU A 485 -16.84 -13.26 -9.74
CA LEU A 485 -15.73 -12.41 -10.18
C LEU A 485 -16.06 -11.67 -11.49
N LYS A 486 -16.58 -12.40 -12.50
CA LYS A 486 -16.97 -11.82 -13.81
C LYS A 486 -18.11 -10.83 -13.65
N LYS A 487 -19.14 -11.15 -12.86
CA LYS A 487 -20.27 -10.26 -12.57
C LYS A 487 -19.79 -8.96 -11.91
N ARG A 488 -18.89 -9.02 -10.92
CA ARG A 488 -18.33 -7.81 -10.29
C ARG A 488 -17.60 -6.92 -11.30
N ARG A 489 -16.87 -7.51 -12.24
CA ARG A 489 -16.19 -6.74 -13.31
C ARG A 489 -17.16 -6.15 -14.31
N GLU A 490 -18.21 -6.88 -14.69
CA GLU A 490 -19.27 -6.37 -15.53
C GLU A 490 -19.98 -5.16 -14.90
N GLU A 491 -20.38 -5.25 -13.63
CA GLU A 491 -21.01 -4.18 -12.87
C GLU A 491 -20.13 -2.92 -12.76
N LEU A 492 -18.80 -3.09 -12.74
CA LEU A 492 -17.81 -2.00 -12.69
C LEU A 492 -17.34 -1.54 -14.08
N GLY A 493 -17.95 -2.01 -15.17
CA GLY A 493 -17.63 -1.54 -16.51
C GLY A 493 -16.45 -2.22 -17.18
N GLY A 494 -16.22 -3.51 -16.91
CA GLY A 494 -15.28 -4.34 -17.64
C GLY A 494 -13.97 -4.64 -16.90
N TYR A 495 -13.10 -5.38 -17.57
CA TYR A 495 -11.85 -5.87 -16.99
C TYR A 495 -10.76 -4.79 -16.90
N LEU A 496 -9.82 -5.00 -15.99
CA LEU A 496 -8.57 -4.23 -15.85
C LEU A 496 -7.41 -5.20 -15.54
N PRO A 497 -6.18 -4.89 -15.96
CA PRO A 497 -5.79 -3.83 -16.88
C PRO A 497 -6.39 -4.01 -18.28
N GLU A 498 -6.78 -2.92 -18.92
CA GLU A 498 -7.19 -2.86 -20.31
C GLU A 498 -6.77 -1.52 -20.89
N ARG A 499 -6.13 -1.54 -22.07
CA ARG A 499 -5.77 -0.32 -22.80
C ARG A 499 -6.47 -0.29 -24.15
N ARG A 500 -7.28 0.75 -24.37
CA ARG A 500 -7.94 0.98 -25.64
C ARG A 500 -7.12 1.94 -26.50
N GLN A 501 -7.11 1.69 -27.79
CA GLN A 501 -6.40 2.48 -28.78
C GLN A 501 -7.39 3.03 -29.84
N ASP A 502 -8.49 3.59 -29.35
CA ASP A 502 -9.58 4.12 -30.19
C ASP A 502 -9.27 5.57 -30.57
N TYR A 503 -8.16 5.79 -31.25
CA TYR A 503 -7.79 7.12 -31.72
C TYR A 503 -7.54 7.12 -33.23
N SER A 504 -7.98 8.19 -33.90
CA SER A 504 -7.54 8.46 -35.25
C SER A 504 -6.09 8.89 -35.24
N PRO A 505 -5.24 8.34 -36.12
CA PRO A 505 -3.86 8.79 -36.24
C PRO A 505 -3.81 10.30 -36.51
N VAL A 506 -2.95 10.99 -35.78
CA VAL A 506 -2.67 12.39 -36.07
C VAL A 506 -1.94 12.45 -37.39
N GLU A 507 -2.44 13.26 -38.33
CA GLU A 507 -1.72 13.53 -39.58
C GLU A 507 -0.41 14.25 -39.24
N LEU A 508 0.69 13.56 -39.50
CA LEU A 508 2.01 14.17 -39.33
C LEU A 508 2.25 15.18 -40.45
N PRO A 509 2.77 16.37 -40.11
CA PRO A 509 3.17 17.31 -41.14
C PRO A 509 4.29 16.73 -42.01
N GLU A 510 4.33 17.12 -43.26
CA GLU A 510 5.41 16.71 -44.18
C GLU A 510 6.76 17.20 -43.64
N PHE A 511 7.59 16.25 -43.20
CA PHE A 511 8.80 16.52 -42.40
C PHE A 511 9.77 17.47 -43.12
N GLU A 512 10.12 17.17 -44.36
CA GLU A 512 11.05 17.97 -45.16
C GLU A 512 10.54 19.41 -45.43
N LYS A 513 9.27 19.57 -45.60
CA LYS A 513 8.67 20.87 -45.83
C LYS A 513 8.57 21.69 -44.55
N THR A 514 8.13 21.06 -43.46
CA THR A 514 7.92 21.74 -42.19
C THR A 514 9.26 22.17 -41.56
N PHE A 515 10.25 21.33 -41.63
CA PHE A 515 11.55 21.58 -41.01
C PHE A 515 12.63 22.05 -42.01
N LYS A 516 12.27 22.42 -43.22
CA LYS A 516 13.18 22.88 -44.28
C LYS A 516 14.22 23.91 -43.79
N ALA A 517 13.79 24.82 -42.93
CA ALA A 517 14.67 25.85 -42.38
C ALA A 517 15.76 25.30 -41.45
N LEU A 518 15.54 24.12 -40.83
CA LEU A 518 16.47 23.47 -39.92
C LEU A 518 17.50 22.56 -40.62
N PHE A 519 17.21 22.19 -41.87
CA PHE A 519 18.17 21.44 -42.70
C PHE A 519 19.28 22.30 -43.30
N LYS A 520 19.16 23.63 -43.23
CA LYS A 520 20.24 24.53 -43.60
C LYS A 520 21.21 24.67 -42.46
N ASP A 521 22.48 24.76 -42.80
CA ASP A 521 23.50 25.05 -41.80
C ASP A 521 23.28 26.44 -41.16
N SER A 522 23.91 26.67 -40.02
CA SER A 522 23.89 27.96 -39.33
C SER A 522 24.84 29.01 -39.96
N GLY A 523 25.55 28.67 -41.03
CA GLY A 523 26.57 29.49 -41.66
C GLY A 523 27.71 29.79 -40.69
N LYS A 524 28.00 31.07 -40.48
CA LYS A 524 29.01 31.53 -39.51
C LYS A 524 28.49 31.75 -38.11
N GLN A 525 27.20 31.52 -37.85
CA GLN A 525 26.61 31.71 -36.52
C GLN A 525 26.77 30.43 -35.69
N GLU A 526 27.29 30.58 -34.50
CA GLU A 526 27.23 29.55 -33.47
C GLU A 526 25.83 29.54 -32.89
N VAL A 527 25.16 28.40 -32.93
CA VAL A 527 23.81 28.22 -32.43
C VAL A 527 23.80 27.10 -31.39
N ALA A 528 23.39 27.42 -30.16
CA ALA A 528 23.18 26.40 -29.15
C ALA A 528 22.07 25.43 -29.57
N SER A 529 22.26 24.15 -29.30
CA SER A 529 21.28 23.09 -29.64
C SER A 529 19.89 23.37 -29.04
N THR A 530 19.83 23.95 -27.85
CA THR A 530 18.56 24.40 -27.23
C THR A 530 17.83 25.45 -28.07
N MET A 531 18.57 26.40 -28.67
CA MET A 531 17.97 27.42 -29.53
C MET A 531 17.54 26.87 -30.90
N ALA A 532 18.21 25.84 -31.41
CA ALA A 532 17.73 25.11 -32.57
C ALA A 532 16.40 24.39 -32.27
N LEU A 533 16.31 23.72 -31.10
CA LEU A 533 15.08 23.07 -30.65
C LEU A 533 13.92 24.07 -30.46
N VAL A 534 14.16 25.25 -29.86
CA VAL A 534 13.14 26.31 -29.74
C VAL A 534 12.58 26.74 -31.08
N ARG A 535 13.42 26.76 -32.14
CA ARG A 535 12.95 27.06 -33.52
C ARG A 535 12.07 25.96 -34.09
N THR A 536 12.25 24.72 -33.62
CA THR A 536 11.39 23.59 -34.04
C THR A 536 9.97 23.72 -33.49
N PHE A 537 9.79 24.36 -32.34
CA PHE A 537 8.48 24.55 -31.72
C PHE A 537 7.74 25.84 -32.19
N LYS A 538 8.35 26.70 -32.95
CA LYS A 538 7.72 27.87 -33.58
C LYS A 538 7.16 27.54 -34.95
#